data_045455d35b84ca1302ee7f9a1b580cf9
#
_entry.id   045455d35b84ca1302ee7f9a1b580cf9
#
_cell.length_a   1.000
_cell.length_b   1.000
_cell.length_c   1.000
_cell.angle_alpha   90.00
_cell.angle_beta   90.00
_cell.angle_gamma   90.00
#
_symmetry.space_group_name_H-M   'P 1'
#
loop_
_entity.id
_entity.type
_entity.pdbx_description
1 polymer ?
#
loop_
_entity_poly.entity_id
_entity_poly.type
_entity_poly.pdbx_seq_one_letter_code
_entity_poly.pdbx_strand_id
1 'polypeptide(L)'
;MESDWKVIQSELIFQNPWIELHQDKVETRRGKVVDYTWYKSSDVAVIVPFLEKDNLVMIRQYRYPLGKVLLEFPAGHIEYGEAAAETAKRELLEETGYVANRIDYMYTYHPSVSKSSQLVYIFRASDLTEEKANNDSGEDIIRTEIISVEELENMIRQRRIESAGTLLAYLICCSGIF
;
A
#
# COMPACT_ATOMS: atom_id res chain seq x y z
N MET A 1 19.42 19.51 -2.51
CA MET A 1 18.67 20.64 -3.08
C MET A 1 17.84 21.19 -1.95
N GLU A 2 18.06 22.43 -1.56
CA GLU A 2 17.25 23.10 -0.55
C GLU A 2 15.82 23.23 -1.06
N SER A 3 14.82 22.99 -0.18
CA SER A 3 13.42 23.22 -0.51
C SER A 3 13.24 24.73 -0.67
N ASP A 4 12.86 25.15 -1.87
CA ASP A 4 12.72 26.58 -2.19
C ASP A 4 11.33 27.13 -1.81
N TRP A 5 10.55 26.37 -1.07
CA TRP A 5 9.26 26.80 -0.55
C TRP A 5 9.40 27.06 0.95
N LYS A 6 8.92 28.22 1.40
CA LYS A 6 8.99 28.60 2.79
C LYS A 6 7.61 28.49 3.43
N VAL A 7 7.50 27.72 4.50
CA VAL A 7 6.27 27.66 5.31
C VAL A 7 6.15 28.96 6.10
N ILE A 8 5.08 29.70 5.88
CA ILE A 8 4.74 30.95 6.59
C ILE A 8 3.88 30.63 7.81
N GLN A 9 2.89 29.74 7.64
CA GLN A 9 1.95 29.30 8.65
C GLN A 9 1.55 27.85 8.37
N SER A 10 1.36 27.08 9.41
CA SER A 10 0.81 25.71 9.34
C SER A 10 -0.34 25.57 10.34
N GLU A 11 -1.43 24.96 9.91
CA GLU A 11 -2.61 24.73 10.73
C GLU A 11 -3.05 23.27 10.59
N LEU A 12 -3.28 22.60 11.73
CA LEU A 12 -3.91 21.28 11.79
C LEU A 12 -5.43 21.45 11.74
N ILE A 13 -6.04 21.08 10.61
CA ILE A 13 -7.49 21.26 10.37
C ILE A 13 -8.31 20.13 10.99
N PHE A 14 -7.79 18.89 10.91
CA PHE A 14 -8.49 17.69 11.38
C PHE A 14 -7.47 16.62 11.76
N GLN A 15 -7.79 15.87 12.81
CA GLN A 15 -6.98 14.71 13.22
C GLN A 15 -7.88 13.60 13.75
N ASN A 16 -7.52 12.37 13.41
CA ASN A 16 -7.98 11.14 14.03
C ASN A 16 -6.81 10.14 14.11
N PRO A 17 -6.98 8.91 14.64
CA PRO A 17 -5.88 7.93 14.70
C PRO A 17 -5.21 7.59 13.37
N TRP A 18 -5.89 7.82 12.24
CA TRP A 18 -5.47 7.37 10.91
C TRP A 18 -4.89 8.48 10.03
N ILE A 19 -5.30 9.73 10.25
CA ILE A 19 -4.97 10.85 9.37
C ILE A 19 -4.88 12.16 10.13
N GLU A 20 -3.91 12.99 9.76
CA GLU A 20 -3.82 14.42 10.09
C GLU A 20 -3.99 15.23 8.80
N LEU A 21 -4.95 16.15 8.77
CA LEU A 21 -5.16 17.07 7.66
C LEU A 21 -4.62 18.44 8.03
N HIS A 22 -3.70 18.94 7.22
CA HIS A 22 -3.02 20.22 7.41
C HIS A 22 -3.37 21.20 6.30
N GLN A 23 -3.42 22.48 6.66
CA GLN A 23 -3.43 23.59 5.72
C GLN A 23 -2.27 24.53 6.04
N ASP A 24 -1.37 24.66 5.07
CA ASP A 24 -0.19 25.49 5.16
C ASP A 24 -0.33 26.71 4.26
N LYS A 25 0.18 27.85 4.74
CA LYS A 25 0.44 29.01 3.89
C LYS A 25 1.91 29.00 3.55
N VAL A 26 2.23 28.84 2.27
CA VAL A 26 3.61 28.66 1.81
C VAL A 26 3.97 29.72 0.76
N GLU A 27 5.20 30.22 0.82
CA GLU A 27 5.80 31.09 -0.19
C GLU A 27 6.61 30.24 -1.18
N THR A 28 6.25 30.32 -2.46
CA THR A 28 6.95 29.63 -3.54
C THR A 28 8.26 30.34 -3.90
N ARG A 29 9.15 29.71 -4.68
CA ARG A 29 10.38 30.31 -5.23
C ARG A 29 10.18 31.67 -5.90
N ARG A 30 8.99 31.91 -6.45
CA ARG A 30 8.66 33.15 -7.18
C ARG A 30 8.07 34.21 -6.27
N GLY A 31 8.11 34.02 -4.94
CA GLY A 31 7.54 34.95 -3.97
C GLY A 31 6.01 34.93 -3.91
N LYS A 32 5.35 33.98 -4.60
CA LYS A 32 3.90 33.85 -4.52
C LYS A 32 3.51 33.07 -3.27
N VAL A 33 2.62 33.65 -2.46
CA VAL A 33 2.01 32.96 -1.31
C VAL A 33 0.79 32.19 -1.79
N VAL A 34 0.70 30.89 -1.40
CA VAL A 34 -0.40 29.98 -1.73
C VAL A 34 -0.82 29.19 -0.51
N ASP A 35 -2.09 28.82 -0.46
CA ASP A 35 -2.61 27.87 0.53
C ASP A 35 -2.41 26.46 -0.01
N TYR A 36 -1.82 25.57 0.82
CA TYR A 36 -1.50 24.20 0.46
C TYR A 36 -2.12 23.23 1.46
N THR A 37 -3.07 22.45 1.00
CA THR A 37 -3.72 21.43 1.82
C THR A 37 -3.08 20.07 1.56
N TRP A 38 -2.63 19.41 2.62
CA TRP A 38 -2.01 18.09 2.57
C TRP A 38 -2.39 17.26 3.80
N TYR A 39 -2.17 15.98 3.72
CA TYR A 39 -2.44 15.07 4.84
C TYR A 39 -1.23 14.20 5.16
N LYS A 40 -1.13 13.82 6.44
CA LYS A 40 -0.20 12.83 6.94
C LYS A 40 -0.97 11.57 7.30
N SER A 41 -0.45 10.43 6.92
CA SER A 41 -0.97 9.09 7.22
C SER A 41 0.21 8.16 7.49
N SER A 42 -0.02 7.04 8.18
CA SER A 42 0.99 6.00 8.34
C SER A 42 1.44 5.47 6.99
N ASP A 43 2.69 5.08 6.90
CA ASP A 43 3.23 4.36 5.74
C ASP A 43 2.54 3.00 5.60
N VAL A 44 2.68 2.37 4.44
CA VAL A 44 2.01 1.12 4.09
C VAL A 44 3.02 0.08 3.60
N ALA A 45 2.85 -1.17 3.99
CA ALA A 45 3.51 -2.31 3.39
C ALA A 45 2.53 -3.04 2.46
N VAL A 46 2.94 -3.28 1.20
CA VAL A 46 2.22 -4.11 0.21
C VAL A 46 3.03 -5.37 -0.01
N ILE A 47 2.39 -6.52 0.03
CA ILE A 47 3.03 -7.82 -0.08
C ILE A 47 2.58 -8.52 -1.35
N VAL A 48 3.53 -9.01 -2.17
CA VAL A 48 3.29 -9.86 -3.33
C VAL A 48 3.67 -11.30 -2.96
N PRO A 49 2.70 -12.12 -2.52
CA PRO A 49 2.97 -13.45 -2.01
C PRO A 49 2.94 -14.47 -3.14
N PHE A 50 4.06 -15.17 -3.34
CA PHE A 50 4.18 -16.28 -4.28
C PHE A 50 4.00 -17.60 -3.52
N LEU A 51 2.86 -18.27 -3.74
CA LEU A 51 2.58 -19.58 -3.15
C LEU A 51 3.47 -20.67 -3.80
N GLU A 52 3.53 -20.62 -5.11
CA GLU A 52 4.41 -21.41 -5.95
C GLU A 52 5.03 -20.50 -7.00
N LYS A 53 5.80 -21.03 -7.92
CA LYS A 53 6.56 -20.25 -8.89
C LYS A 53 5.75 -19.15 -9.58
N ASP A 54 4.52 -19.44 -9.97
CA ASP A 54 3.67 -18.57 -10.80
C ASP A 54 2.27 -18.32 -10.20
N ASN A 55 2.02 -18.75 -8.95
CA ASN A 55 0.75 -18.56 -8.25
C ASN A 55 0.90 -17.48 -7.16
N LEU A 56 -0.01 -16.54 -7.16
CA LEU A 56 -0.07 -15.41 -6.24
C LEU A 56 -1.23 -15.58 -5.27
N VAL A 57 -1.04 -15.19 -4.02
CA VAL A 57 -2.13 -15.09 -3.04
C VAL A 57 -2.62 -13.65 -3.04
N MET A 58 -3.89 -13.46 -3.36
CA MET A 58 -4.54 -12.15 -3.41
C MET A 58 -5.78 -12.12 -2.53
N ILE A 59 -6.29 -10.95 -2.22
CA ILE A 59 -7.48 -10.74 -1.40
C ILE A 59 -8.58 -10.02 -2.17
N ARG A 60 -9.84 -10.34 -1.84
CA ARG A 60 -11.01 -9.55 -2.20
C ARG A 60 -11.42 -8.70 -1.01
N GLN A 61 -11.28 -7.39 -1.15
CA GLN A 61 -11.59 -6.44 -0.09
C GLN A 61 -12.61 -5.41 -0.53
N TYR A 62 -13.60 -5.10 0.33
CA TYR A 62 -14.52 -4.01 0.08
C TYR A 62 -13.86 -2.66 0.41
N ARG A 63 -13.85 -1.77 -0.56
CA ARG A 63 -13.32 -0.40 -0.40
C ARG A 63 -14.47 0.60 -0.33
N TYR A 64 -14.83 0.97 0.90
CA TYR A 64 -15.96 1.86 1.18
C TYR A 64 -15.99 3.14 0.33
N PRO A 65 -14.87 3.91 0.15
CA PRO A 65 -14.89 5.13 -0.64
C PRO A 65 -15.25 4.92 -2.12
N LEU A 66 -15.06 3.70 -2.63
CA LEU A 66 -15.36 3.33 -4.01
C LEU A 66 -16.70 2.61 -4.13
N GLY A 67 -17.27 2.12 -3.03
CA GLY A 67 -18.45 1.28 -3.03
C GLY A 67 -18.27 -0.04 -3.80
N LYS A 68 -17.05 -0.58 -3.84
CA LYS A 68 -16.69 -1.72 -4.68
C LYS A 68 -15.84 -2.74 -3.90
N VAL A 69 -15.92 -4.00 -4.35
CA VAL A 69 -14.98 -5.05 -3.99
C VAL A 69 -13.86 -5.08 -5.03
N LEU A 70 -12.63 -4.88 -4.58
CA LEU A 70 -11.43 -4.93 -5.42
C LEU A 70 -10.66 -6.22 -5.17
N LEU A 71 -9.91 -6.65 -6.19
CA LEU A 71 -8.88 -7.67 -6.08
C LEU A 71 -7.54 -6.96 -5.88
N GLU A 72 -6.89 -7.24 -4.75
CA GLU A 72 -5.68 -6.53 -4.33
C GLU A 72 -4.63 -7.49 -3.77
N PHE A 73 -3.40 -7.05 -3.71
CA PHE A 73 -2.39 -7.71 -2.89
C PHE A 73 -2.64 -7.36 -1.42
N PRO A 74 -2.34 -8.27 -0.47
CA PRO A 74 -2.38 -7.96 0.95
C PRO A 74 -1.52 -6.74 1.28
N ALA A 75 -2.05 -5.87 2.15
CA ALA A 75 -1.38 -4.62 2.49
C ALA A 75 -1.96 -3.99 3.74
N GLY A 76 -1.09 -3.45 4.61
CA GLY A 76 -1.54 -2.74 5.79
C GLY A 76 -0.64 -1.60 6.23
N HIS A 77 -1.13 -0.86 7.20
CA HIS A 77 -0.44 0.29 7.77
C HIS A 77 0.70 -0.15 8.69
N ILE A 78 1.85 0.54 8.56
CA ILE A 78 2.98 0.39 9.45
C ILE A 78 2.64 1.05 10.77
N GLU A 79 2.63 0.27 11.86
CA GLU A 79 2.38 0.77 13.20
C GLU A 79 3.57 1.55 13.76
N TYR A 80 3.31 2.37 14.79
CA TYR A 80 4.36 3.18 15.40
C TYR A 80 5.48 2.30 15.98
N GLY A 81 6.70 2.47 15.47
CA GLY A 81 7.88 1.71 15.88
C GLY A 81 8.05 0.34 15.21
N GLU A 82 7.10 -0.06 14.35
CA GLU A 82 7.18 -1.29 13.58
C GLU A 82 8.09 -1.11 12.35
N ALA A 83 8.87 -2.13 12.02
CA ALA A 83 9.61 -2.13 10.76
C ALA A 83 8.69 -2.58 9.60
N ALA A 84 8.83 -1.97 8.42
CA ALA A 84 7.99 -2.28 7.26
C ALA A 84 7.99 -3.79 6.88
N ALA A 85 9.10 -4.49 7.09
CA ALA A 85 9.18 -5.93 6.84
C ALA A 85 8.40 -6.76 7.89
N GLU A 86 8.31 -6.30 9.12
CA GLU A 86 7.51 -6.97 10.16
C GLU A 86 6.01 -6.72 9.90
N THR A 87 5.63 -5.50 9.52
CA THR A 87 4.27 -5.21 9.02
C THR A 87 3.91 -6.16 7.87
N ALA A 88 4.81 -6.32 6.89
CA ALA A 88 4.55 -7.21 5.77
C ALA A 88 4.28 -8.66 6.18
N LYS A 89 4.98 -9.18 7.21
CA LYS A 89 4.74 -10.52 7.74
C LYS A 89 3.40 -10.61 8.49
N ARG A 90 3.13 -9.63 9.33
CA ARG A 90 1.90 -9.57 10.12
C ARG A 90 0.66 -9.50 9.21
N GLU A 91 0.64 -8.56 8.27
CA GLU A 91 -0.49 -8.38 7.35
C GLU A 91 -0.70 -9.59 6.43
N LEU A 92 0.38 -10.22 5.95
CA LEU A 92 0.27 -11.45 5.17
C LEU A 92 -0.47 -12.55 5.96
N LEU A 93 -0.11 -12.74 7.23
CA LEU A 93 -0.76 -13.73 8.08
C LEU A 93 -2.22 -13.35 8.37
N GLU A 94 -2.46 -12.09 8.80
CA GLU A 94 -3.77 -11.61 9.21
C GLU A 94 -4.77 -11.63 8.07
N GLU A 95 -4.37 -11.19 6.89
CA GLU A 95 -5.26 -11.05 5.72
C GLU A 95 -5.42 -12.33 4.90
N THR A 96 -4.42 -13.22 4.92
CA THR A 96 -4.43 -14.38 4.02
C THR A 96 -4.31 -15.73 4.71
N GLY A 97 -3.85 -15.78 5.95
CA GLY A 97 -3.55 -17.02 6.65
C GLY A 97 -2.24 -17.68 6.21
N TYR A 98 -1.37 -16.97 5.48
CA TYR A 98 -0.07 -17.47 5.08
C TYR A 98 1.05 -16.81 5.85
N VAL A 99 2.09 -17.58 6.16
CA VAL A 99 3.37 -17.11 6.69
C VAL A 99 4.45 -17.31 5.64
N ALA A 100 5.30 -16.31 5.45
CA ALA A 100 6.42 -16.38 4.52
C ALA A 100 7.74 -16.62 5.27
N ASN A 101 8.50 -17.64 4.86
CA ASN A 101 9.86 -17.87 5.36
C ASN A 101 10.85 -16.88 4.74
N ARG A 102 10.51 -16.30 3.58
CA ARG A 102 11.33 -15.31 2.91
C ARG A 102 10.52 -14.09 2.51
N ILE A 103 10.98 -12.90 2.93
CA ILE A 103 10.45 -11.59 2.55
C ILE A 103 11.60 -10.75 2.01
N ASP A 104 11.51 -10.35 0.75
CA ASP A 104 12.48 -9.51 0.07
C ASP A 104 11.87 -8.11 -0.16
N TYR A 105 12.58 -7.05 0.25
CA TYR A 105 12.23 -5.69 -0.11
C TYR A 105 12.48 -5.46 -1.59
N MET A 106 11.49 -4.92 -2.30
CA MET A 106 11.54 -4.69 -3.74
C MET A 106 11.61 -3.22 -4.11
N TYR A 107 10.72 -2.38 -3.55
CA TYR A 107 10.63 -0.97 -3.96
C TYR A 107 9.91 -0.12 -2.92
N THR A 108 10.11 1.22 -3.03
CA THR A 108 9.34 2.21 -2.26
C THR A 108 8.89 3.35 -3.17
N TYR A 109 7.64 3.80 -2.97
CA TYR A 109 7.08 4.93 -3.71
C TYR A 109 6.15 5.78 -2.86
N HIS A 110 5.88 7.00 -3.35
CA HIS A 110 4.85 7.88 -2.79
C HIS A 110 3.54 7.74 -3.57
N PRO A 111 2.43 7.31 -2.94
CA PRO A 111 1.14 7.14 -3.64
C PRO A 111 0.49 8.46 -4.05
N SER A 112 0.83 9.55 -3.37
CA SER A 112 0.21 10.87 -3.60
C SER A 112 1.20 12.01 -3.39
N VAL A 113 2.18 12.16 -4.30
CA VAL A 113 3.30 13.12 -4.18
C VAL A 113 2.90 14.59 -4.00
N SER A 114 1.68 14.96 -4.38
CA SER A 114 1.17 16.34 -4.26
C SER A 114 0.33 16.56 -2.99
N LYS A 115 0.02 15.51 -2.23
CA LYS A 115 -0.92 15.60 -1.11
C LYS A 115 -0.45 14.93 0.17
N SER A 116 0.52 14.03 0.09
CA SER A 116 1.00 13.29 1.26
C SER A 116 2.47 12.96 1.14
N SER A 117 3.13 12.85 2.29
CA SER A 117 4.49 12.31 2.42
C SER A 117 4.51 10.79 2.64
N GLN A 118 3.34 10.14 2.69
CA GLN A 118 3.20 8.69 2.87
C GLN A 118 4.10 7.91 1.93
N LEU A 119 4.74 6.88 2.44
CA LEU A 119 5.50 5.89 1.69
C LEU A 119 4.72 4.59 1.60
N VAL A 120 4.87 3.92 0.47
CA VAL A 120 4.40 2.54 0.29
C VAL A 120 5.61 1.68 -0.04
N TYR A 121 5.82 0.65 0.79
CA TYR A 121 6.90 -0.32 0.67
C TYR A 121 6.35 -1.58 0.02
N ILE A 122 6.97 -2.05 -1.07
CA ILE A 122 6.60 -3.29 -1.75
C ILE A 122 7.57 -4.39 -1.35
N PHE A 123 7.01 -5.52 -0.92
CA PHE A 123 7.74 -6.72 -0.57
C PHE A 123 7.29 -7.91 -1.44
N ARG A 124 8.24 -8.76 -1.80
CA ARG A 124 7.98 -10.08 -2.34
C ARG A 124 8.07 -11.09 -1.21
N ALA A 125 7.03 -11.91 -1.05
CA ALA A 125 7.02 -13.02 -0.11
C ALA A 125 7.06 -14.36 -0.85
N SER A 126 7.85 -15.31 -0.35
CA SER A 126 7.99 -16.66 -0.92
C SER A 126 8.21 -17.69 0.17
N ASP A 127 8.22 -18.98 -0.20
CA ASP A 127 8.29 -20.10 0.72
C ASP A 127 7.15 -20.01 1.76
N LEU A 128 5.93 -19.90 1.23
CA LEU A 128 4.73 -19.72 2.03
C LEU A 128 4.29 -21.04 2.67
N THR A 129 3.86 -20.96 3.91
CA THR A 129 3.17 -22.03 4.64
C THR A 129 1.83 -21.53 5.13
N GLU A 130 0.78 -22.35 5.02
CA GLU A 130 -0.55 -22.01 5.49
C GLU A 130 -0.61 -22.17 7.01
N GLU A 131 -1.06 -21.12 7.69
CA GLU A 131 -1.37 -21.14 9.12
C GLU A 131 -2.84 -20.73 9.32
N LYS A 132 -3.41 -21.04 10.50
CA LYS A 132 -4.77 -20.58 10.80
C LYS A 132 -4.76 -19.06 11.00
N ALA A 133 -5.38 -18.33 10.08
CA ALA A 133 -5.60 -16.90 10.25
C ALA A 133 -6.43 -16.64 11.52
N ASN A 134 -5.96 -15.73 12.36
CA ASN A 134 -6.83 -15.08 13.33
C ASN A 134 -7.55 -13.93 12.58
N ASN A 135 -8.76 -14.19 12.10
CA ASN A 135 -9.57 -13.24 11.33
C ASN A 135 -10.11 -12.07 12.19
N ASP A 136 -9.25 -11.44 12.98
CA ASP A 136 -9.60 -10.35 13.90
C ASP A 136 -9.14 -8.97 13.40
N SER A 137 -8.75 -8.87 12.11
CA SER A 137 -8.17 -7.65 11.53
C SER A 137 -9.13 -6.45 11.43
N GLY A 138 -10.42 -6.63 11.70
CA GLY A 138 -11.43 -5.54 11.58
C GLY A 138 -11.56 -5.00 10.15
N GLU A 139 -10.84 -5.56 9.20
CA GLU A 139 -10.93 -5.23 7.77
C GLU A 139 -11.94 -6.14 7.07
N ASP A 140 -12.71 -5.56 6.14
CA ASP A 140 -13.77 -6.27 5.43
C ASP A 140 -13.17 -7.08 4.25
N ILE A 141 -12.29 -8.04 4.58
CA ILE A 141 -11.74 -9.00 3.61
C ILE A 141 -12.78 -10.09 3.39
N ILE A 142 -13.26 -10.16 2.16
CA ILE A 142 -14.32 -11.10 1.80
C ILE A 142 -13.76 -12.50 1.62
N ARG A 143 -12.59 -12.63 0.98
CA ARG A 143 -11.92 -13.90 0.74
C ARG A 143 -10.51 -13.74 0.19
N THR A 144 -9.70 -14.77 0.38
CA THR A 144 -8.42 -14.99 -0.29
C THR A 144 -8.64 -15.72 -1.62
N GLU A 145 -7.90 -15.36 -2.67
CA GLU A 145 -7.90 -16.02 -3.98
C GLU A 145 -6.49 -16.36 -4.41
N ILE A 146 -6.31 -17.56 -4.96
CA ILE A 146 -5.06 -17.96 -5.61
C ILE A 146 -5.22 -17.70 -7.10
N ILE A 147 -4.35 -16.88 -7.68
CA ILE A 147 -4.42 -16.43 -9.07
C ILE A 147 -3.04 -16.58 -9.71
N SER A 148 -2.98 -17.12 -10.92
CA SER A 148 -1.70 -17.18 -11.63
C SER A 148 -1.23 -15.78 -12.08
N VAL A 149 0.08 -15.61 -12.22
CA VAL A 149 0.67 -14.37 -12.78
C VAL A 149 0.06 -14.06 -14.15
N GLU A 150 -0.13 -15.08 -15.00
CA GLU A 150 -0.75 -14.94 -16.32
C GLU A 150 -2.20 -14.45 -16.24
N GLU A 151 -2.99 -15.01 -15.31
CA GLU A 151 -4.38 -14.58 -15.11
C GLU A 151 -4.44 -13.12 -14.63
N LEU A 152 -3.59 -12.74 -13.67
CA LEU A 152 -3.50 -11.35 -13.20
C LEU A 152 -3.11 -10.40 -14.34
N GLU A 153 -2.12 -10.78 -15.17
CA GLU A 153 -1.73 -10.01 -16.35
C GLU A 153 -2.90 -9.82 -17.33
N ASN A 154 -3.66 -10.87 -17.60
CA ASN A 154 -4.84 -10.80 -18.44
C ASN A 154 -5.91 -9.88 -17.85
N MET A 155 -6.13 -9.92 -16.53
CA MET A 155 -7.05 -9.01 -15.85
C MET A 155 -6.59 -7.54 -15.96
N ILE A 156 -5.29 -7.28 -15.85
CA ILE A 156 -4.70 -5.95 -16.05
C ILE A 156 -4.92 -5.46 -17.49
N ARG A 157 -4.63 -6.29 -18.48
CA ARG A 157 -4.87 -5.97 -19.91
C ARG A 157 -6.34 -5.66 -20.20
N GLN A 158 -7.25 -6.33 -19.53
CA GLN A 158 -8.70 -6.11 -19.60
C GLN A 158 -9.18 -4.93 -18.75
N ARG A 159 -8.28 -4.21 -18.05
CA ARG A 159 -8.60 -3.08 -17.16
C ARG A 159 -9.51 -3.44 -15.99
N ARG A 160 -9.40 -4.69 -15.50
CA ARG A 160 -10.20 -5.20 -14.37
C ARG A 160 -9.52 -4.98 -13.01
N ILE A 161 -8.25 -4.59 -13.00
CA ILE A 161 -7.50 -4.21 -11.80
C ILE A 161 -7.51 -2.68 -11.70
N GLU A 162 -8.15 -2.15 -10.67
CA GLU A 162 -8.36 -0.71 -10.48
C GLU A 162 -7.42 -0.11 -9.40
N SER A 163 -6.81 -0.93 -8.56
CA SER A 163 -5.88 -0.49 -7.50
C SER A 163 -4.50 -0.16 -8.08
N ALA A 164 -4.06 1.09 -7.89
CA ALA A 164 -2.73 1.52 -8.31
C ALA A 164 -1.61 0.75 -7.58
N GLY A 165 -1.80 0.46 -6.30
CA GLY A 165 -0.85 -0.34 -5.51
C GLY A 165 -0.67 -1.74 -6.10
N THR A 166 -1.77 -2.41 -6.46
CA THR A 166 -1.75 -3.72 -7.11
C THR A 166 -1.07 -3.69 -8.46
N LEU A 167 -1.37 -2.69 -9.30
CA LEU A 167 -0.75 -2.53 -10.62
C LEU A 167 0.76 -2.34 -10.50
N LEU A 168 1.21 -1.47 -9.59
CA LEU A 168 2.63 -1.19 -9.41
C LEU A 168 3.38 -2.39 -8.81
N ALA A 169 2.79 -3.05 -7.81
CA ALA A 169 3.36 -4.24 -7.20
C ALA A 169 3.51 -5.39 -8.22
N TYR A 170 2.50 -5.59 -9.08
CA TYR A 170 2.61 -6.52 -10.22
C TYR A 170 3.77 -6.16 -11.15
N LEU A 171 3.89 -4.90 -11.56
CA LEU A 171 4.95 -4.46 -12.46
C LEU A 171 6.35 -4.69 -11.87
N ILE A 172 6.51 -4.47 -10.57
CA ILE A 172 7.80 -4.60 -9.88
C ILE A 172 8.16 -6.06 -9.64
N CYS A 173 7.19 -6.90 -9.24
CA CYS A 173 7.50 -8.26 -8.78
C CYS A 173 7.25 -9.36 -9.82
N CYS A 174 6.41 -9.12 -10.83
CA CYS A 174 5.92 -10.17 -11.73
C CYS A 174 6.23 -9.94 -13.21
N SER A 175 6.45 -8.68 -13.65
CA SER A 175 6.58 -8.39 -15.09
C SER A 175 7.96 -8.68 -15.68
N GLY A 176 8.96 -9.00 -14.86
CA GLY A 176 10.33 -9.21 -15.29
C GLY A 176 11.08 -7.93 -15.72
N ILE A 177 10.56 -6.76 -15.34
CA ILE A 177 11.21 -5.46 -15.62
C ILE A 177 12.34 -5.17 -14.62
N PHE A 178 12.27 -5.76 -13.41
CA PHE A 178 13.24 -5.61 -12.31
C PHE A 178 13.92 -6.91 -11.97
#